data_d40ced321c4168f766d25b2342357e28
#
_entry.id   d40ced321c4168f766d25b2342357e28
#
_cell.length_a   1.000
_cell.length_b   1.000
_cell.length_c   1.000
_cell.angle_alpha   90.00
_cell.angle_beta   90.00
_cell.angle_gamma   90.00
#
_symmetry.space_group_name_H-M   'P 1'
#
loop_
_entity.id
_entity.type
_entity.pdbx_description
1 polymer ?
#
loop_
_entity_poly.entity_id
_entity_poly.type
_entity_poly.pdbx_seq_one_letter_code
_entity_poly.pdbx_strand_id
1 'polypeptide(L)'
;MTYGYIRVSTTRQNMERQERAILAAYPEADCSFRDSTTGAKMSRPAWERLLRRVCAGDTIVFDSVSRMSRNAAEGWESYRALMDRGVALVFLNEPHINTATYQNALRSAVPLTGGAVDAILKGVNEYLLILAEQQVILAFQQAEKELEDLRKRTRGGMETARRAGKQIGAVPGKKLETKKSRAAKAVILRHSKAFGGTLSDTECMRLCGVSRNTFYKYKRELAEE
;
A
#
# COMPACT_ATOMS: atom_id res chain seq x y z
N MET A 1 4.68 -21.74 6.52
CA MET A 1 5.53 -20.88 5.68
C MET A 1 5.40 -19.43 6.14
N THR A 2 6.41 -18.56 5.80
CA THR A 2 6.38 -17.13 6.14
C THR A 2 6.20 -16.30 4.87
N TYR A 3 5.24 -15.41 4.85
CA TYR A 3 4.93 -14.53 3.72
C TYR A 3 5.08 -13.06 4.11
N GLY A 4 5.76 -12.26 3.31
CA GLY A 4 5.83 -10.82 3.45
C GLY A 4 4.80 -10.15 2.55
N TYR A 5 3.90 -9.34 3.12
CA TYR A 5 2.95 -8.56 2.34
C TYR A 5 3.36 -7.08 2.27
N ILE A 6 3.52 -6.58 1.06
CA ILE A 6 4.00 -5.23 0.77
C ILE A 6 2.90 -4.43 0.08
N ARG A 7 2.60 -3.23 0.59
CA ARG A 7 1.62 -2.34 -0.03
C ARG A 7 2.08 -0.90 -0.04
N VAL A 8 1.93 -0.24 -1.21
CA VAL A 8 2.19 1.19 -1.37
C VAL A 8 0.97 1.92 -1.91
N SER A 9 0.88 3.22 -1.63
CA SER A 9 -0.24 4.08 -2.07
C SER A 9 -0.04 4.63 -3.47
N THR A 10 1.19 4.67 -3.97
CA THR A 10 1.56 5.18 -5.30
C THR A 10 2.71 4.34 -5.86
N THR A 11 2.75 4.19 -7.19
CA THR A 11 3.85 3.48 -7.89
C THR A 11 5.22 4.14 -7.71
N ARG A 12 5.27 5.40 -7.25
CA ARG A 12 6.52 6.13 -6.98
C ARG A 12 7.09 5.85 -5.58
N GLN A 13 6.29 5.24 -4.68
CA GLN A 13 6.76 4.87 -3.35
C GLN A 13 7.64 3.63 -3.44
N ASN A 14 8.76 3.65 -2.73
CA ASN A 14 9.72 2.55 -2.72
C ASN A 14 9.19 1.39 -1.88
N MET A 15 8.92 0.26 -2.52
CA MET A 15 8.55 -1.00 -1.86
C MET A 15 9.75 -1.69 -1.19
N GLU A 16 10.98 -1.40 -1.66
CA GLU A 16 12.20 -2.03 -1.19
C GLU A 16 12.48 -1.77 0.30
N ARG A 17 12.03 -0.62 0.83
CA ARG A 17 12.16 -0.34 2.26
C ARG A 17 11.37 -1.34 3.10
N GLN A 18 10.13 -1.63 2.71
CA GLN A 18 9.27 -2.59 3.41
C GLN A 18 9.85 -4.01 3.29
N GLU A 19 10.26 -4.38 2.08
CA GLU A 19 10.89 -5.68 1.82
C GLU A 19 12.14 -5.90 2.65
N ARG A 20 13.06 -4.94 2.69
CA ARG A 20 14.26 -4.99 3.52
C ARG A 20 13.93 -5.13 5.02
N ALA A 21 12.93 -4.40 5.51
CA ALA A 21 12.50 -4.49 6.90
C ALA A 21 11.95 -5.88 7.23
N ILE A 22 11.14 -6.46 6.33
CA ILE A 22 10.58 -7.80 6.49
C ILE A 22 11.69 -8.85 6.44
N LEU A 23 12.57 -8.81 5.42
CA LEU A 23 13.65 -9.79 5.26
C LEU A 23 14.73 -9.68 6.33
N ALA A 24 14.91 -8.50 6.94
CA ALA A 24 15.81 -8.35 8.09
C ALA A 24 15.31 -9.10 9.33
N ALA A 25 13.98 -9.15 9.54
CA ALA A 25 13.36 -9.85 10.66
C ALA A 25 13.04 -11.33 10.33
N TYR A 26 12.70 -11.61 9.07
CA TYR A 26 12.31 -12.92 8.54
C TYR A 26 12.99 -13.19 7.20
N PRO A 27 14.26 -13.65 7.20
CA PRO A 27 15.05 -13.83 5.95
C PRO A 27 14.43 -14.82 4.97
N GLU A 28 13.63 -15.78 5.44
CA GLU A 28 12.95 -16.81 4.67
C GLU A 28 11.59 -16.37 4.12
N ALA A 29 11.16 -15.12 4.36
CA ALA A 29 9.83 -14.67 3.97
C ALA A 29 9.69 -14.52 2.46
N ASP A 30 8.63 -15.09 1.87
CA ASP A 30 8.23 -14.87 0.49
C ASP A 30 7.57 -13.50 0.33
N CYS A 31 8.31 -12.52 -0.15
CA CYS A 31 7.86 -11.14 -0.39
C CYS A 31 7.32 -10.90 -1.83
N SER A 32 6.81 -11.94 -2.49
CA SER A 32 6.21 -11.83 -3.84
C SER A 32 4.83 -11.16 -3.85
N PHE A 33 4.18 -11.03 -2.70
CA PHE A 33 2.84 -10.45 -2.56
C PHE A 33 2.90 -8.93 -2.41
N ARG A 34 2.80 -8.23 -3.54
CA ARG A 34 2.97 -6.76 -3.62
C ARG A 34 1.76 -6.12 -4.29
N ASP A 35 1.14 -5.15 -3.61
CA ASP A 35 0.06 -4.34 -4.15
C ASP A 35 0.45 -2.86 -4.24
N SER A 36 0.11 -2.25 -5.37
CA SER A 36 0.23 -0.81 -5.60
C SER A 36 -1.17 -0.24 -5.84
N THR A 37 -1.74 0.42 -4.84
CA THR A 37 -3.08 1.01 -4.92
C THR A 37 -2.98 2.44 -5.44
N THR A 38 -3.09 2.62 -6.76
CA THR A 38 -3.17 3.93 -7.39
C THR A 38 -4.63 4.29 -7.66
N GLY A 39 -5.11 5.41 -7.09
CA GLY A 39 -6.44 5.94 -7.37
C GLY A 39 -7.60 5.28 -6.61
N ALA A 40 -8.83 5.49 -7.11
CA ALA A 40 -10.08 5.07 -6.47
C ALA A 40 -10.36 3.55 -6.51
N LYS A 41 -9.63 2.79 -7.31
CA LYS A 41 -9.78 1.32 -7.35
C LYS A 41 -8.98 0.68 -6.24
N MET A 42 -9.68 0.21 -5.21
CA MET A 42 -9.12 -0.55 -4.07
C MET A 42 -8.89 -2.04 -4.40
N SER A 43 -8.57 -2.39 -5.65
CA SER A 43 -8.24 -3.77 -5.97
C SER A 43 -6.90 -4.15 -5.36
N ARG A 44 -6.86 -5.26 -4.62
CA ARG A 44 -5.69 -5.81 -3.93
C ARG A 44 -5.43 -7.25 -4.39
N PRO A 45 -5.08 -7.45 -5.68
CA PRO A 45 -4.97 -8.79 -6.26
C PRO A 45 -3.89 -9.65 -5.60
N ALA A 46 -2.80 -9.05 -5.10
CA ALA A 46 -1.78 -9.79 -4.38
C ALA A 46 -2.28 -10.22 -3.00
N TRP A 47 -3.02 -9.36 -2.29
CA TRP A 47 -3.67 -9.70 -1.03
C TRP A 47 -4.66 -10.85 -1.19
N GLU A 48 -5.53 -10.78 -2.19
CA GLU A 48 -6.50 -11.85 -2.47
C GLU A 48 -5.82 -13.18 -2.82
N ARG A 49 -4.71 -13.16 -3.57
CA ARG A 49 -3.89 -14.35 -3.83
C ARG A 49 -3.26 -14.91 -2.56
N LEU A 50 -2.75 -14.03 -1.69
CA LEU A 50 -2.18 -14.41 -0.41
C LEU A 50 -3.23 -15.11 0.47
N LEU A 51 -4.42 -14.51 0.60
CA LEU A 51 -5.52 -15.08 1.40
C LEU A 51 -5.97 -16.47 0.93
N ARG A 52 -5.87 -16.75 -0.38
CA ARG A 52 -6.15 -18.08 -0.93
C ARG A 52 -5.03 -19.09 -0.70
N ARG A 53 -3.80 -18.61 -0.51
CA ARG A 53 -2.62 -19.48 -0.37
C ARG A 53 -2.32 -19.85 1.07
N VAL A 54 -2.55 -18.95 2.01
CA VAL A 54 -2.21 -19.15 3.41
C VAL A 54 -3.05 -20.25 4.07
N CYS A 55 -2.39 -21.12 4.83
CA CYS A 55 -2.96 -22.20 5.61
C CYS A 55 -2.70 -22.00 7.11
N ALA A 56 -3.37 -22.80 7.93
CA ALA A 56 -3.09 -22.83 9.37
C ALA A 56 -1.61 -23.14 9.64
N GLY A 57 -1.00 -22.41 10.57
CA GLY A 57 0.43 -22.50 10.88
C GLY A 57 1.34 -21.61 10.01
N ASP A 58 0.81 -20.95 8.97
CA ASP A 58 1.56 -19.96 8.20
C ASP A 58 1.63 -18.63 8.94
N THR A 59 2.63 -17.81 8.58
CA THR A 59 2.83 -16.46 9.13
C THR A 59 2.77 -15.41 8.02
N ILE A 60 2.03 -14.33 8.24
CA ILE A 60 2.05 -13.14 7.37
C ILE A 60 2.73 -12.00 8.12
N VAL A 61 3.77 -11.44 7.51
CA VAL A 61 4.56 -10.32 8.06
C VAL A 61 4.24 -9.04 7.30
N PHE A 62 3.96 -7.97 8.06
CA PHE A 62 3.70 -6.62 7.58
C PHE A 62 4.73 -5.66 8.15
N ASP A 63 5.11 -4.64 7.38
CA ASP A 63 5.88 -3.48 7.89
C ASP A 63 5.08 -2.76 9.00
N SER A 64 3.80 -2.49 8.74
CA SER A 64 2.88 -1.87 9.72
C SER A 64 1.43 -2.31 9.49
N VAL A 65 0.60 -2.09 10.51
CA VAL A 65 -0.84 -2.39 10.49
C VAL A 65 -1.56 -1.71 9.32
N SER A 66 -1.11 -0.53 8.92
CA SER A 66 -1.66 0.21 7.77
C SER A 66 -1.49 -0.50 6.44
N ARG A 67 -0.64 -1.53 6.34
CA ARG A 67 -0.50 -2.36 5.11
C ARG A 67 -1.64 -3.35 4.99
N MET A 68 -2.08 -3.89 6.10
CA MET A 68 -3.21 -4.82 6.14
C MET A 68 -4.52 -4.13 5.78
N SER A 69 -4.90 -3.07 6.49
CA SER A 69 -6.08 -2.26 6.16
C SER A 69 -5.86 -0.76 6.41
N ARG A 70 -6.69 0.07 5.80
CA ARG A 70 -6.79 1.52 6.03
C ARG A 70 -8.08 1.89 6.74
N ASN A 71 -8.97 0.95 6.93
CA ASN A 71 -10.20 1.06 7.68
C ASN A 71 -10.10 0.17 8.92
N ALA A 72 -10.42 0.70 10.07
CA ALA A 72 -10.24 0.01 11.33
C ALA A 72 -11.17 -1.22 11.46
N ALA A 73 -12.43 -1.09 11.04
CA ALA A 73 -13.38 -2.20 11.10
C ALA A 73 -12.98 -3.36 10.18
N GLU A 74 -12.69 -3.06 8.90
CA GLU A 74 -12.21 -4.08 7.94
C GLU A 74 -10.89 -4.71 8.40
N GLY A 75 -10.02 -3.93 9.03
CA GLY A 75 -8.74 -4.39 9.58
C GLY A 75 -8.95 -5.41 10.68
N TRP A 76 -9.82 -5.12 11.63
CA TRP A 76 -10.17 -6.02 12.71
C TRP A 76 -10.83 -7.31 12.22
N GLU A 77 -11.81 -7.21 11.33
CA GLU A 77 -12.47 -8.38 10.73
C GLU A 77 -11.47 -9.30 10.03
N SER A 78 -10.58 -8.72 9.22
CA SER A 78 -9.53 -9.48 8.52
C SER A 78 -8.52 -10.11 9.49
N TYR A 79 -8.13 -9.38 10.54
CA TYR A 79 -7.22 -9.88 11.58
C TYR A 79 -7.83 -11.10 12.27
N ARG A 80 -9.09 -10.98 12.74
CA ARG A 80 -9.81 -12.04 13.42
C ARG A 80 -10.00 -13.26 12.52
N ALA A 81 -10.46 -13.06 11.29
CA ALA A 81 -10.67 -14.15 10.34
C ALA A 81 -9.38 -14.95 10.04
N LEU A 82 -8.23 -14.28 9.95
CA LEU A 82 -6.94 -14.96 9.74
C LEU A 82 -6.46 -15.69 11.00
N MET A 83 -6.63 -15.07 12.17
CA MET A 83 -6.30 -15.69 13.44
C MET A 83 -7.15 -16.94 13.69
N ASP A 84 -8.47 -16.89 13.42
CA ASP A 84 -9.39 -18.02 13.53
C ASP A 84 -9.04 -19.17 12.56
N ARG A 85 -8.42 -18.83 11.41
CA ARG A 85 -7.86 -19.81 10.47
C ARG A 85 -6.51 -20.40 10.92
N GLY A 86 -5.99 -19.98 12.08
CA GLY A 86 -4.69 -20.41 12.58
C GLY A 86 -3.49 -19.80 11.87
N VAL A 87 -3.67 -18.65 11.19
CA VAL A 87 -2.59 -17.89 10.56
C VAL A 87 -2.00 -16.88 11.55
N ALA A 88 -0.67 -16.87 11.70
CA ALA A 88 0.02 -15.91 12.54
C ALA A 88 0.20 -14.58 11.79
N LEU A 89 -0.08 -13.45 12.46
CA LEU A 89 0.11 -12.10 11.94
C LEU A 89 1.21 -11.41 12.73
N VAL A 90 2.16 -10.80 12.02
CA VAL A 90 3.29 -10.07 12.60
C VAL A 90 3.33 -8.67 12.00
N PHE A 91 3.36 -7.65 12.87
CA PHE A 91 3.48 -6.24 12.51
C PHE A 91 4.78 -5.73 13.11
N LEU A 92 5.75 -5.38 12.24
CA LEU A 92 7.10 -5.01 12.69
C LEU A 92 7.12 -3.71 13.50
N ASN A 93 6.29 -2.74 13.12
CA ASN A 93 6.21 -1.46 13.83
C ASN A 93 5.26 -1.49 15.03
N GLU A 94 4.31 -2.44 15.07
CA GLU A 94 3.32 -2.57 16.14
C GLU A 94 3.35 -4.00 16.74
N PRO A 95 4.45 -4.43 17.38
CA PRO A 95 4.62 -5.82 17.85
C PRO A 95 3.63 -6.21 18.96
N HIS A 96 3.05 -5.23 19.65
CA HIS A 96 2.06 -5.46 20.71
C HIS A 96 0.74 -6.03 20.22
N ILE A 97 0.45 -5.93 18.90
CA ILE A 97 -0.75 -6.50 18.27
C ILE A 97 -0.47 -7.76 17.44
N ASN A 98 0.74 -8.32 17.52
CA ASN A 98 1.02 -9.61 16.89
C ASN A 98 0.09 -10.69 17.44
N THR A 99 -0.35 -11.63 16.60
CA THR A 99 -1.23 -12.72 17.05
C THR A 99 -0.63 -13.54 18.18
N ALA A 100 0.70 -13.70 18.20
CA ALA A 100 1.39 -14.37 19.31
C ALA A 100 1.21 -13.61 20.63
N THR A 101 1.30 -12.28 20.63
CA THR A 101 1.08 -11.45 21.81
C THR A 101 -0.37 -11.56 22.30
N TYR A 102 -1.32 -11.50 21.36
CA TYR A 102 -2.74 -11.69 21.65
C TYR A 102 -3.01 -13.08 22.24
N GLN A 103 -2.49 -14.14 21.63
CA GLN A 103 -2.63 -15.52 22.11
C GLN A 103 -1.97 -15.74 23.46
N ASN A 104 -0.84 -15.07 23.73
CA ASN A 104 -0.20 -15.14 25.05
C ASN A 104 -1.07 -14.46 26.12
N ALA A 105 -1.71 -13.34 25.81
CA ALA A 105 -2.68 -12.72 26.71
C ALA A 105 -3.87 -13.68 27.02
N LEU A 106 -4.34 -14.41 25.99
CA LEU A 106 -5.35 -15.46 26.18
C LEU A 106 -4.88 -16.61 27.06
N ARG A 107 -3.61 -17.05 26.92
CA ARG A 107 -3.02 -18.15 27.72
C ARG A 107 -2.64 -17.72 29.13
N SER A 108 -2.42 -16.42 29.35
CA SER A 108 -2.12 -15.83 30.64
C SER A 108 -3.36 -15.67 31.52
N ALA A 109 -4.47 -16.31 31.13
CA ALA A 109 -5.67 -16.38 31.95
C ALA A 109 -5.32 -16.89 33.36
N VAL A 110 -5.84 -16.20 34.35
CA VAL A 110 -5.64 -16.61 35.76
C VAL A 110 -6.23 -17.99 35.95
N PRO A 111 -5.45 -18.98 36.43
CA PRO A 111 -5.94 -20.34 36.58
C PRO A 111 -7.09 -20.42 37.59
N LEU A 112 -8.11 -21.20 37.27
CA LEU A 112 -9.24 -21.44 38.16
C LEU A 112 -8.83 -22.34 39.33
N THR A 113 -9.35 -22.04 40.51
CA THR A 113 -9.01 -22.70 41.77
C THR A 113 -9.96 -23.85 42.16
N GLY A 114 -11.12 -23.97 41.50
CA GLY A 114 -12.18 -24.91 41.83
C GLY A 114 -13.12 -24.39 42.92
N GLY A 115 -12.96 -23.15 43.39
CA GLY A 115 -13.71 -22.56 44.47
C GLY A 115 -14.68 -21.45 44.06
N ALA A 116 -15.36 -20.83 45.02
CA ALA A 116 -16.29 -19.72 44.77
C ALA A 116 -15.64 -18.49 44.16
N VAL A 117 -14.33 -18.31 44.31
CA VAL A 117 -13.52 -17.24 43.74
C VAL A 117 -13.46 -17.33 42.19
N ASP A 118 -13.72 -18.51 41.65
CA ASP A 118 -13.68 -18.70 40.17
C ASP A 118 -14.66 -17.85 39.39
N ALA A 119 -15.75 -17.43 40.02
CA ALA A 119 -16.69 -16.46 39.40
C ALA A 119 -16.01 -15.11 39.11
N ILE A 120 -15.16 -14.64 40.03
CA ILE A 120 -14.38 -13.40 39.87
C ILE A 120 -13.26 -13.63 38.82
N LEU A 121 -12.54 -14.75 38.93
CA LEU A 121 -11.43 -15.06 38.03
C LEU A 121 -11.88 -15.18 36.56
N LYS A 122 -13.05 -15.77 36.32
CA LYS A 122 -13.67 -15.80 34.99
C LYS A 122 -13.94 -14.41 34.45
N GLY A 123 -14.52 -13.51 35.26
CA GLY A 123 -14.75 -12.12 34.89
C GLY A 123 -13.45 -11.35 34.57
N VAL A 124 -12.40 -11.56 35.36
CA VAL A 124 -11.07 -10.99 35.11
C VAL A 124 -10.48 -11.51 33.78
N ASN A 125 -10.56 -12.80 33.53
CA ASN A 125 -10.07 -13.39 32.29
C ASN A 125 -10.83 -12.87 31.07
N GLU A 126 -12.14 -12.77 31.14
CA GLU A 126 -12.97 -12.18 30.08
C GLU A 126 -12.62 -10.70 29.83
N TYR A 127 -12.39 -9.92 30.89
CA TYR A 127 -11.94 -8.54 30.77
C TYR A 127 -10.58 -8.40 30.09
N LEU A 128 -9.61 -9.29 30.41
CA LEU A 128 -8.29 -9.30 29.77
C LEU A 128 -8.39 -9.60 28.26
N LEU A 129 -9.33 -10.45 27.84
CA LEU A 129 -9.61 -10.70 26.43
C LEU A 129 -10.16 -9.48 25.72
N ILE A 130 -11.12 -8.80 26.33
CA ILE A 130 -11.70 -7.55 25.79
C ILE A 130 -10.62 -6.49 25.65
N LEU A 131 -9.73 -6.35 26.64
CA LEU A 131 -8.60 -5.41 26.55
C LEU A 131 -7.65 -5.73 25.40
N ALA A 132 -7.29 -7.00 25.19
CA ALA A 132 -6.44 -7.41 24.10
C ALA A 132 -7.08 -7.12 22.72
N GLU A 133 -8.38 -7.39 22.57
CA GLU A 133 -9.15 -7.04 21.39
C GLU A 133 -9.15 -5.52 21.15
N GLN A 134 -9.43 -4.73 22.18
CA GLN A 134 -9.43 -3.27 22.10
C GLN A 134 -8.08 -2.71 21.68
N GLN A 135 -6.95 -3.29 22.11
CA GLN A 135 -5.62 -2.87 21.70
C GLN A 135 -5.40 -3.06 20.19
N VAL A 136 -5.85 -4.17 19.61
CA VAL A 136 -5.76 -4.41 18.17
C VAL A 136 -6.62 -3.39 17.41
N ILE A 137 -7.87 -3.20 17.83
CA ILE A 137 -8.79 -2.22 17.22
C ILE A 137 -8.20 -0.80 17.29
N LEU A 138 -7.64 -0.42 18.44
CA LEU A 138 -7.02 0.90 18.65
C LEU A 138 -5.83 1.13 17.71
N ALA A 139 -5.00 0.11 17.46
CA ALA A 139 -3.88 0.22 16.53
C ALA A 139 -4.36 0.48 15.08
N PHE A 140 -5.43 -0.17 14.63
CA PHE A 140 -6.04 0.12 13.34
C PHE A 140 -6.65 1.53 13.29
N GLN A 141 -7.34 1.96 14.35
CA GLN A 141 -7.90 3.32 14.46
C GLN A 141 -6.81 4.40 14.42
N GLN A 142 -5.69 4.18 15.10
CA GLN A 142 -4.53 5.06 15.04
C GLN A 142 -3.97 5.18 13.64
N ALA A 143 -3.79 4.07 12.93
CA ALA A 143 -3.29 4.07 11.55
C ALA A 143 -4.26 4.78 10.58
N GLU A 144 -5.56 4.63 10.75
CA GLU A 144 -6.59 5.35 9.99
C GLU A 144 -6.53 6.86 10.26
N LYS A 145 -6.45 7.26 11.52
CA LYS A 145 -6.34 8.66 11.95
C LYS A 145 -5.06 9.32 11.42
N GLU A 146 -3.91 8.65 11.49
CA GLU A 146 -2.65 9.17 10.93
C GLU A 146 -2.77 9.47 9.44
N LEU A 147 -3.44 8.61 8.68
CA LEU A 147 -3.71 8.82 7.27
C LEU A 147 -4.60 10.03 7.01
N GLU A 148 -5.64 10.22 7.81
CA GLU A 148 -6.52 11.40 7.73
C GLU A 148 -5.78 12.69 8.07
N ASP A 149 -4.98 12.68 9.13
CA ASP A 149 -4.20 13.83 9.56
C ASP A 149 -3.14 14.22 8.52
N LEU A 150 -2.50 13.24 7.88
CA LEU A 150 -1.61 13.50 6.75
C LEU A 150 -2.34 14.17 5.59
N ARG A 151 -3.55 13.70 5.25
CA ARG A 151 -4.39 14.30 4.20
C ARG A 151 -4.80 15.73 4.56
N LYS A 152 -5.21 15.97 5.83
CA LYS A 152 -5.57 17.32 6.32
C LYS A 152 -4.38 18.27 6.24
N ARG A 153 -3.20 17.85 6.72
CA ARG A 153 -1.96 18.66 6.65
C ARG A 153 -1.57 18.98 5.21
N THR A 154 -1.64 18.01 4.30
CA THR A 154 -1.33 18.20 2.88
C THR A 154 -2.30 19.21 2.25
N ARG A 155 -3.62 19.07 2.52
CA ARG A 155 -4.65 20.00 2.03
C ARG A 155 -4.44 21.40 2.57
N GLY A 156 -4.19 21.53 3.88
CA GLY A 156 -3.91 22.81 4.53
C GLY A 156 -2.65 23.48 3.99
N GLY A 157 -1.58 22.69 3.76
CA GLY A 157 -0.35 23.19 3.13
C GLY A 157 -0.57 23.69 1.71
N MET A 158 -1.37 22.98 0.90
CA MET A 158 -1.74 23.43 -0.44
C MET A 158 -2.57 24.72 -0.40
N GLU A 159 -3.52 24.84 0.52
CA GLU A 159 -4.33 26.05 0.68
C GLU A 159 -3.48 27.26 1.09
N THR A 160 -2.57 27.08 2.06
CA THR A 160 -1.61 28.11 2.48
C THR A 160 -0.73 28.56 1.33
N ALA A 161 -0.21 27.62 0.54
CA ALA A 161 0.60 27.92 -0.64
C ALA A 161 -0.22 28.69 -1.72
N ARG A 162 -1.51 28.34 -1.90
CA ARG A 162 -2.41 29.05 -2.82
C ARG A 162 -2.67 30.49 -2.35
N ARG A 163 -2.90 30.70 -1.05
CA ARG A 163 -3.08 32.05 -0.46
C ARG A 163 -1.80 32.89 -0.58
N ALA A 164 -0.65 32.26 -0.50
CA ALA A 164 0.64 32.91 -0.71
C ALA A 164 1.00 33.12 -2.21
N GLY A 165 0.07 32.92 -3.14
CA GLY A 165 0.27 33.09 -4.58
C GLY A 165 1.20 32.06 -5.23
N LYS A 166 1.56 30.99 -4.53
CA LYS A 166 2.41 29.93 -5.09
C LYS A 166 1.63 29.08 -6.09
N GLN A 167 2.23 28.79 -7.22
CA GLN A 167 1.66 27.88 -8.22
C GLN A 167 1.57 26.46 -7.65
N ILE A 168 0.34 25.91 -7.63
CA ILE A 168 0.07 24.52 -7.22
C ILE A 168 -0.43 23.74 -8.43
N GLY A 169 0.28 22.66 -8.76
CA GLY A 169 -0.02 21.84 -9.94
C GLY A 169 0.55 22.40 -11.25
N ALA A 170 0.02 21.92 -12.38
CA ALA A 170 0.47 22.35 -13.70
C ALA A 170 0.02 23.79 -13.98
N VAL A 171 0.90 24.59 -14.58
CA VAL A 171 0.53 25.93 -15.05
C VAL A 171 -0.43 25.79 -16.24
N PRO A 172 -1.63 26.41 -16.21
CA PRO A 172 -2.53 26.40 -17.35
C PRO A 172 -1.84 26.92 -18.61
N GLY A 173 -2.00 26.20 -19.73
CA GLY A 173 -1.39 26.58 -21.02
C GLY A 173 0.08 26.18 -21.19
N LYS A 174 0.80 25.82 -20.14
CA LYS A 174 2.19 25.35 -20.28
C LYS A 174 2.22 23.89 -20.72
N LYS A 175 2.68 23.63 -21.93
CA LYS A 175 2.90 22.24 -22.42
C LYS A 175 4.01 21.58 -21.59
N LEU A 176 3.69 20.46 -20.93
CA LEU A 176 4.65 19.73 -20.09
C LEU A 176 5.56 18.89 -21.00
N GLU A 177 6.80 19.28 -21.14
CA GLU A 177 7.81 18.48 -21.85
C GLU A 177 8.45 17.47 -20.90
N THR A 178 8.10 16.19 -21.08
CA THR A 178 8.72 15.09 -20.37
C THR A 178 9.96 14.58 -21.12
N LYS A 179 10.89 13.92 -20.43
CA LYS A 179 12.03 13.25 -21.08
C LYS A 179 11.56 12.32 -22.21
N LYS A 180 10.44 11.61 -21.98
CA LYS A 180 9.85 10.69 -22.97
C LYS A 180 9.26 11.45 -24.17
N SER A 181 8.63 12.59 -23.97
CA SER A 181 8.11 13.39 -25.10
C SER A 181 9.22 13.99 -25.95
N ARG A 182 10.30 14.50 -25.33
CA ARG A 182 11.48 14.99 -26.08
C ARG A 182 12.13 13.90 -26.90
N ALA A 183 12.36 12.72 -26.31
CA ALA A 183 12.93 11.60 -27.03
C ALA A 183 12.05 11.18 -28.21
N ALA A 184 10.71 11.09 -28.01
CA ALA A 184 9.80 10.73 -29.07
C ALA A 184 9.77 11.79 -30.20
N LYS A 185 9.71 13.08 -29.84
CA LYS A 185 9.76 14.19 -30.81
C LYS A 185 11.07 14.17 -31.62
N ALA A 186 12.22 13.95 -30.97
CA ALA A 186 13.50 13.83 -31.68
C ALA A 186 13.54 12.67 -32.68
N VAL A 187 12.96 11.53 -32.33
CA VAL A 187 12.85 10.37 -33.24
C VAL A 187 11.92 10.70 -34.43
N ILE A 188 10.78 11.34 -34.16
CA ILE A 188 9.82 11.75 -35.22
C ILE A 188 10.49 12.71 -36.19
N LEU A 189 11.15 13.75 -35.67
CA LEU A 189 11.82 14.75 -36.50
C LEU A 189 12.91 14.14 -37.38
N ARG A 190 13.68 13.17 -36.85
CA ARG A 190 14.81 12.56 -37.55
C ARG A 190 14.39 11.53 -38.58
N HIS A 191 13.33 10.76 -38.35
CA HIS A 191 13.04 9.56 -39.10
C HIS A 191 11.72 9.59 -39.88
N SER A 192 10.76 10.45 -39.56
CA SER A 192 9.48 10.48 -40.25
C SER A 192 9.57 11.11 -41.63
N LYS A 193 8.94 10.48 -42.62
CA LYS A 193 8.79 11.05 -43.97
C LYS A 193 8.24 12.47 -44.02
N ALA A 194 7.41 12.85 -43.07
CA ALA A 194 6.86 14.19 -42.98
C ALA A 194 7.92 15.26 -42.69
N PHE A 195 9.09 14.90 -42.20
CA PHE A 195 10.20 15.79 -41.86
C PHE A 195 11.49 15.40 -42.62
N GLY A 196 11.37 14.79 -43.82
CA GLY A 196 12.51 14.44 -44.63
C GLY A 196 13.20 13.11 -44.29
N GLY A 197 12.67 12.35 -43.33
CA GLY A 197 13.16 11.00 -43.02
C GLY A 197 12.63 9.92 -43.96
N THR A 198 12.96 8.68 -43.68
CA THR A 198 12.65 7.52 -44.54
C THR A 198 11.49 6.65 -44.04
N LEU A 199 11.11 6.77 -42.75
CA LEU A 199 10.13 5.90 -42.10
C LEU A 199 8.70 6.38 -42.29
N SER A 200 7.79 5.43 -42.51
CA SER A 200 6.35 5.67 -42.47
C SER A 200 5.87 6.01 -41.02
N ASP A 201 4.67 6.62 -40.90
CA ASP A 201 4.11 6.95 -39.60
C ASP A 201 3.97 5.74 -38.67
N THR A 202 3.63 4.56 -39.23
CA THR A 202 3.47 3.32 -38.48
C THR A 202 4.81 2.81 -37.92
N GLU A 203 5.87 2.88 -38.72
CA GLU A 203 7.22 2.50 -38.31
C GLU A 203 7.78 3.47 -37.28
N CYS A 204 7.59 4.78 -37.48
CA CYS A 204 7.95 5.80 -36.51
C CYS A 204 7.22 5.62 -35.16
N MET A 205 5.93 5.29 -35.16
CA MET A 205 5.16 5.01 -33.93
C MET A 205 5.76 3.85 -33.15
N ARG A 206 6.13 2.77 -33.85
CA ARG A 206 6.78 1.59 -33.23
C ARG A 206 8.14 1.97 -32.63
N LEU A 207 8.93 2.74 -33.37
CA LEU A 207 10.25 3.18 -32.91
C LEU A 207 10.17 4.10 -31.68
N CYS A 208 9.19 5.01 -31.65
CA CYS A 208 8.98 5.94 -30.52
C CYS A 208 8.35 5.26 -29.31
N GLY A 209 7.68 4.12 -29.44
CA GLY A 209 6.96 3.43 -28.37
C GLY A 209 5.84 4.28 -27.77
N VAL A 210 5.14 5.07 -28.58
CA VAL A 210 4.01 5.93 -28.16
C VAL A 210 2.71 5.50 -28.84
N SER A 211 1.57 5.82 -28.21
CA SER A 211 0.26 5.56 -28.80
C SER A 211 0.02 6.41 -30.05
N ARG A 212 -0.85 5.93 -30.95
CA ARG A 212 -1.24 6.64 -32.17
C ARG A 212 -1.64 8.11 -31.93
N ASN A 213 -2.50 8.34 -30.93
CA ASN A 213 -2.97 9.69 -30.61
C ASN A 213 -1.82 10.60 -30.14
N THR A 214 -0.89 10.05 -29.33
CA THR A 214 0.28 10.79 -28.85
C THR A 214 1.25 11.08 -29.98
N PHE A 215 1.43 10.15 -30.90
CA PHE A 215 2.29 10.33 -32.09
C PHE A 215 1.80 11.50 -32.96
N TYR A 216 0.52 11.48 -33.36
CA TYR A 216 -0.04 12.55 -34.19
C TYR A 216 -0.12 13.90 -33.47
N LYS A 217 -0.29 13.90 -32.14
CA LYS A 217 -0.16 15.10 -31.34
C LYS A 217 1.26 15.68 -31.46
N TYR A 218 2.28 14.87 -31.26
CA TYR A 218 3.67 15.35 -31.36
C TYR A 218 4.06 15.76 -32.78
N LYS A 219 3.55 15.06 -33.79
CA LYS A 219 3.77 15.40 -35.21
C LYS A 219 3.19 16.77 -35.55
N ARG A 220 1.98 17.11 -35.03
CA ARG A 220 1.40 18.44 -35.20
C ARG A 220 2.21 19.50 -34.46
N GLU A 221 2.59 19.23 -33.19
CA GLU A 221 3.40 20.17 -32.41
C GLU A 221 4.73 20.50 -33.10
N LEU A 222 5.38 19.53 -33.78
CA LEU A 222 6.62 19.73 -34.53
C LEU A 222 6.41 20.46 -35.88
N ALA A 223 5.22 20.39 -36.45
CA ALA A 223 4.91 21.10 -37.70
C ALA A 223 4.51 22.59 -37.46
N GLU A 224 4.17 22.91 -36.19
CA GLU A 224 3.83 24.27 -35.75
C GLU A 224 5.04 25.06 -35.21
N GLU A 225 6.18 24.38 -34.97
CA GLU A 225 7.47 24.95 -34.56
C GLU A 225 8.32 25.31 -35.79
#